data_1f3ce74ab8b34b3afa3b8e580c2c928e
#
_entry.id   1f3ce74ab8b34b3afa3b8e580c2c928e
#
_cell.length_a   1.000
_cell.length_b   1.000
_cell.length_c   1.000
_cell.angle_alpha   90.00
_cell.angle_beta   90.00
_cell.angle_gamma   90.00
#
_symmetry.space_group_name_H-M   'P 1'
#
loop_
_entity.id
_entity.type
_entity.pdbx_description
1 polymer ?
#
loop_
_entity_poly.entity_id
_entity_poly.type
_entity_poly.pdbx_seq_one_letter_code
_entity_poly.pdbx_strand_id
1 'polypeptide(L)'
;LMIRRPPRSTLERSSAASDVYKRQTLFRLLMGHEQPDGGSVTVGETVLLGYVDQTRADVDGSKTVWEEVSDGLDIIRIGTYEVPSRSYIGRFNFKGSDQQKFVKDLSGGERNRLHLAKLLKQGANVLLLDEPTNDLDVETLRALEDAVQAFPGSAMVISHDRWFLDRIATHILAYEDDGTVVFHEGNYSEYEEDRRARLGRDADVPSRVKHRKLM
;
A
#
# COMPACT_ATOMS: atom_id res chain seq x y z
N LEU A 1 15.28 -9.64 -5.41
CA LEU A 1 14.50 -10.67 -4.68
C LEU A 1 14.14 -11.77 -5.69
N MET A 2 14.74 -12.96 -5.57
CA MET A 2 14.38 -14.10 -6.43
C MET A 2 13.32 -14.92 -5.70
N ILE A 3 12.06 -14.91 -6.19
CA ILE A 3 10.99 -15.77 -5.69
C ILE A 3 10.84 -16.94 -6.66
N ARG A 4 11.13 -18.18 -6.23
CA ARG A 4 10.81 -19.40 -6.98
C ARG A 4 9.33 -19.74 -6.82
N ARG A 5 8.71 -20.25 -7.90
CA ARG A 5 7.28 -20.59 -7.98
C ARG A 5 6.86 -21.62 -6.90
N PRO A 6 5.69 -21.43 -6.25
CA PRO A 6 5.09 -22.47 -5.41
C PRO A 6 4.51 -23.63 -6.24
N PRO A 7 4.43 -24.85 -5.68
CA PRO A 7 3.72 -25.95 -6.30
C PRO A 7 2.20 -25.70 -6.32
N ARG A 8 1.54 -26.18 -7.36
CA ARG A 8 0.10 -26.00 -7.61
C ARG A 8 -0.75 -26.62 -6.50
N SER A 9 -1.39 -25.82 -5.67
CA SER A 9 -2.55 -26.25 -4.91
C SER A 9 -3.82 -25.98 -5.72
N THR A 10 -4.60 -27.02 -5.94
CA THR A 10 -5.89 -27.02 -6.61
C THR A 10 -6.92 -26.31 -5.74
N LEU A 11 -7.23 -25.06 -6.05
CA LEU A 11 -8.47 -24.40 -5.64
C LEU A 11 -8.88 -23.44 -6.75
N GLU A 12 -9.99 -23.77 -7.40
CA GLU A 12 -10.66 -22.94 -8.41
C GLU A 12 -11.15 -21.65 -7.75
N ARG A 13 -10.47 -20.54 -8.04
CA ARG A 13 -10.99 -19.19 -7.81
C ARG A 13 -10.80 -18.37 -9.06
N SER A 14 -11.75 -17.48 -9.35
CA SER A 14 -11.73 -16.62 -10.53
C SER A 14 -10.41 -15.87 -10.65
N SER A 15 -9.92 -15.62 -11.87
CA SER A 15 -8.59 -15.05 -12.16
C SER A 15 -8.31 -13.74 -11.39
N ALA A 16 -9.30 -12.86 -11.27
CA ALA A 16 -9.18 -11.60 -10.53
C ALA A 16 -8.92 -11.80 -9.01
N ALA A 17 -9.62 -12.75 -8.38
CA ALA A 17 -9.42 -13.07 -6.95
C ALA A 17 -8.05 -13.71 -6.69
N SER A 18 -7.50 -14.46 -7.67
CA SER A 18 -6.16 -15.05 -7.60
C SER A 18 -5.05 -13.99 -7.59
N ASP A 19 -5.21 -12.90 -8.34
CA ASP A 19 -4.18 -11.87 -8.46
C ASP A 19 -4.13 -10.95 -7.24
N VAL A 20 -5.26 -10.63 -6.65
CA VAL A 20 -5.34 -9.90 -5.37
C VAL A 20 -4.66 -10.72 -4.27
N TYR A 21 -4.97 -12.02 -4.18
CA TYR A 21 -4.37 -12.91 -3.18
C TYR A 21 -2.83 -12.99 -3.32
N LYS A 22 -2.30 -13.08 -4.55
CA LYS A 22 -0.85 -13.15 -4.78
C LYS A 22 -0.10 -11.91 -4.30
N ARG A 23 -0.67 -10.73 -4.49
CA ARG A 23 -0.06 -9.46 -4.09
C ARG A 23 -0.05 -9.30 -2.56
N GLN A 24 -1.16 -9.61 -1.91
CA GLN A 24 -1.26 -9.60 -0.45
C GLN A 24 -0.33 -10.63 0.19
N THR A 25 -0.15 -11.80 -0.45
CA THR A 25 0.83 -12.79 0.01
C THR A 25 2.24 -12.23 0.06
N LEU A 26 2.65 -11.40 -0.91
CA LEU A 26 3.96 -10.75 -0.87
C LEU A 26 4.13 -9.89 0.40
N PHE A 27 3.12 -9.09 0.76
CA PHE A 27 3.18 -8.27 1.97
C PHE A 27 3.24 -9.14 3.23
N ARG A 28 2.47 -10.22 3.29
CA ARG A 28 2.51 -11.16 4.42
C ARG A 28 3.86 -11.85 4.58
N LEU A 29 4.51 -12.20 3.45
CA LEU A 29 5.88 -12.74 3.44
C LEU A 29 6.89 -11.73 3.96
N LEU A 30 6.81 -10.46 3.51
CA LEU A 30 7.69 -9.38 3.97
C LEU A 30 7.51 -9.08 5.46
N MET A 31 6.27 -9.16 5.96
CA MET A 31 5.94 -8.97 7.38
C MET A 31 6.28 -10.20 8.25
N GLY A 32 6.67 -11.31 7.65
CA GLY A 32 6.93 -12.57 8.37
C GLY A 32 5.65 -13.29 8.86
N HIS A 33 4.47 -12.88 8.38
CA HIS A 33 3.20 -13.52 8.72
C HIS A 33 2.99 -14.84 7.98
N GLU A 34 3.69 -15.03 6.87
CA GLU A 34 3.70 -16.28 6.08
C GLU A 34 5.15 -16.66 5.76
N GLN A 35 5.38 -17.95 5.56
CA GLN A 35 6.66 -18.49 5.12
C GLN A 35 6.59 -18.82 3.62
N PRO A 36 7.67 -18.58 2.84
CA PRO A 36 7.69 -18.96 1.44
C PRO A 36 7.75 -20.48 1.29
N ASP A 37 7.03 -21.03 0.32
CA ASP A 37 7.09 -22.47 -0.02
C ASP A 37 8.48 -22.92 -0.49
N GLY A 38 9.31 -21.97 -0.91
CA GLY A 38 10.68 -22.22 -1.32
C GLY A 38 11.47 -20.91 -1.42
N GLY A 39 12.77 -21.00 -1.20
CA GLY A 39 13.64 -19.84 -1.09
C GLY A 39 13.61 -19.19 0.29
N SER A 40 14.05 -17.94 0.39
CA SER A 40 14.05 -17.18 1.64
C SER A 40 13.75 -15.72 1.39
N VAL A 41 13.12 -15.08 2.37
CA VAL A 41 12.92 -13.64 2.44
C VAL A 41 13.80 -13.10 3.55
N THR A 42 14.67 -12.15 3.22
CA THR A 42 15.53 -11.50 4.20
C THR A 42 15.21 -10.01 4.23
N VAL A 43 14.81 -9.52 5.40
CA VAL A 43 14.62 -8.09 5.66
C VAL A 43 15.89 -7.58 6.33
N GLY A 44 16.48 -6.50 5.80
CA GLY A 44 17.69 -5.92 6.37
C GLY A 44 17.46 -5.37 7.78
N GLU A 45 18.49 -5.41 8.63
CA GLU A 45 18.38 -5.00 10.05
C GLU A 45 17.95 -3.53 10.24
N THR A 46 18.23 -2.67 9.26
CA THR A 46 17.85 -1.25 9.30
C THR A 46 16.46 -0.97 8.74
N VAL A 47 15.77 -1.98 8.21
CA VAL A 47 14.44 -1.84 7.61
C VAL A 47 13.39 -1.86 8.71
N LEU A 48 12.66 -0.76 8.82
CA LEU A 48 11.49 -0.61 9.69
C LEU A 48 10.24 -0.60 8.81
N LEU A 49 9.58 -1.76 8.75
CA LEU A 49 8.35 -1.93 7.98
C LEU A 49 7.18 -1.26 8.68
N GLY A 50 6.44 -0.43 7.95
CA GLY A 50 5.16 0.10 8.37
C GLY A 50 4.07 -0.44 7.44
N TYR A 51 3.11 -1.19 7.97
CA TYR A 51 2.02 -1.77 7.20
C TYR A 51 0.69 -1.10 7.50
N VAL A 52 0.01 -0.65 6.47
CA VAL A 52 -1.37 -0.16 6.53
C VAL A 52 -2.26 -1.25 5.95
N ASP A 53 -2.95 -1.96 6.83
CA ASP A 53 -4.02 -2.87 6.45
C ASP A 53 -5.35 -2.10 6.37
N GLN A 54 -6.24 -2.55 5.50
CA GLN A 54 -7.65 -2.12 5.49
C GLN A 54 -8.39 -2.50 6.78
N THR A 55 -7.93 -3.51 7.51
CA THR A 55 -8.43 -3.84 8.83
C THR A 55 -7.91 -2.82 9.83
N ARG A 56 -8.67 -1.74 9.93
CA ARG A 56 -8.70 -0.65 10.91
C ARG A 56 -7.84 -0.95 12.13
N ALA A 57 -6.58 -0.47 12.11
CA ALA A 57 -5.76 -0.45 13.30
C ALA A 57 -6.56 0.18 14.46
N ASP A 58 -6.41 -0.36 15.65
CA ASP A 58 -7.07 0.10 16.85
C ASP A 58 -6.80 1.60 17.07
N VAL A 59 -7.80 2.40 16.73
CA VAL A 59 -7.83 3.82 17.08
C VAL A 59 -8.82 4.01 18.21
N ASP A 60 -8.41 4.74 19.22
CA ASP A 60 -9.26 5.04 20.37
C ASP A 60 -10.29 6.11 19.97
N GLY A 61 -11.52 5.66 19.73
CA GLY A 61 -12.63 6.55 19.36
C GLY A 61 -12.94 7.65 20.39
N SER A 62 -12.49 7.50 21.63
CA SER A 62 -12.71 8.49 22.70
C SER A 62 -11.70 9.65 22.70
N LYS A 63 -10.61 9.50 21.95
CA LYS A 63 -9.59 10.55 21.80
C LYS A 63 -9.91 11.49 20.66
N THR A 64 -9.37 12.69 20.73
CA THR A 64 -9.36 13.61 19.59
C THR A 64 -8.28 13.17 18.57
N VAL A 65 -8.39 13.66 17.33
CA VAL A 65 -7.35 13.44 16.30
C VAL A 65 -5.97 13.85 16.80
N TRP A 66 -5.90 14.99 17.48
CA TRP A 66 -4.64 15.47 18.03
C TRP A 66 -4.08 14.53 19.11
N GLU A 67 -4.89 14.12 20.08
CA GLU A 67 -4.47 13.20 21.13
C GLU A 67 -4.05 11.84 20.57
N GLU A 68 -4.78 11.32 19.59
CA GLU A 68 -4.53 10.01 19.00
C GLU A 68 -3.22 9.96 18.20
N VAL A 69 -2.83 11.06 17.55
CA VAL A 69 -1.56 11.13 16.81
C VAL A 69 -0.41 11.54 17.71
N SER A 70 -0.63 12.55 18.59
CA SER A 70 0.46 13.17 19.37
C SER A 70 0.71 12.52 20.72
N ASP A 71 -0.19 11.63 21.19
CA ASP A 71 -0.23 11.15 22.58
C ASP A 71 -0.32 12.32 23.60
N GLY A 72 -0.94 13.44 23.19
CA GLY A 72 -1.08 14.64 24.01
C GLY A 72 0.17 15.52 24.07
N LEU A 73 1.18 15.26 23.26
CA LEU A 73 2.43 16.03 23.23
C LEU A 73 2.38 17.13 22.17
N ASP A 74 2.80 18.33 22.53
CA ASP A 74 2.90 19.46 21.57
C ASP A 74 4.04 19.25 20.56
N ILE A 75 5.10 18.57 20.96
CA ILE A 75 6.23 18.19 20.11
C ILE A 75 6.29 16.67 20.03
N ILE A 76 6.32 16.14 18.81
CA ILE A 76 6.45 14.70 18.56
C ILE A 76 7.75 14.41 17.85
N ARG A 77 8.26 13.21 18.06
CA ARG A 77 9.48 12.72 17.40
C ARG A 77 9.13 11.83 16.22
N ILE A 78 9.74 12.10 15.06
CA ILE A 78 9.61 11.30 13.86
C ILE A 78 11.03 10.89 13.42
N GLY A 79 11.38 9.64 13.66
CA GLY A 79 12.76 9.21 13.50
C GLY A 79 13.70 10.02 14.38
N THR A 80 14.59 10.80 13.77
CA THR A 80 15.56 11.68 14.46
C THR A 80 15.12 13.13 14.62
N TYR A 81 13.96 13.51 14.05
CA TYR A 81 13.49 14.89 14.01
C TYR A 81 12.37 15.12 15.01
N GLU A 82 12.39 16.28 15.64
CA GLU A 82 11.31 16.81 16.47
C GLU A 82 10.50 17.83 15.69
N VAL A 83 9.17 17.66 15.70
CA VAL A 83 8.24 18.53 14.97
C VAL A 83 7.05 18.89 15.85
N PRO A 84 6.48 20.11 15.71
CA PRO A 84 5.22 20.45 16.36
C PRO A 84 4.10 19.54 15.89
N SER A 85 3.42 18.88 16.82
CA SER A 85 2.39 17.86 16.53
C SER A 85 1.25 18.40 15.69
N ARG A 86 0.79 19.62 15.98
CA ARG A 86 -0.29 20.29 15.24
C ARG A 86 0.10 20.60 13.79
N SER A 87 1.34 20.99 13.56
CA SER A 87 1.88 21.21 12.21
C SER A 87 1.98 19.90 11.44
N TYR A 88 2.44 18.84 12.10
CA TYR A 88 2.51 17.50 11.52
C TYR A 88 1.13 16.99 11.08
N ILE A 89 0.15 17.04 11.99
CA ILE A 89 -1.22 16.60 11.74
C ILE A 89 -1.88 17.43 10.63
N GLY A 90 -1.54 18.71 10.54
CA GLY A 90 -2.01 19.62 9.48
C GLY A 90 -1.62 19.18 8.06
N ARG A 91 -0.49 18.46 7.90
CA ARG A 91 -0.06 17.89 6.60
C ARG A 91 -1.01 16.81 6.09
N PHE A 92 -1.76 16.16 6.97
CA PHE A 92 -2.78 15.18 6.65
C PHE A 92 -4.18 15.78 6.51
N ASN A 93 -4.24 17.07 6.21
CA ASN A 93 -5.47 17.84 6.02
C ASN A 93 -6.41 17.91 7.25
N PHE A 94 -5.87 17.76 8.47
CA PHE A 94 -6.58 18.10 9.70
C PHE A 94 -6.17 19.50 10.14
N LYS A 95 -6.97 20.51 9.79
CA LYS A 95 -6.67 21.91 10.04
C LYS A 95 -7.53 22.47 11.18
N GLY A 96 -6.95 23.32 12.01
CA GLY A 96 -7.68 24.05 13.04
C GLY A 96 -8.55 23.15 13.93
N SER A 97 -9.86 23.32 13.86
CA SER A 97 -10.84 22.60 14.67
C SER A 97 -10.93 21.09 14.34
N ASP A 98 -10.49 20.66 13.14
CA ASP A 98 -10.55 19.25 12.77
C ASP A 98 -9.68 18.38 13.68
N GLN A 99 -8.60 18.95 14.22
CA GLN A 99 -7.72 18.26 15.16
C GLN A 99 -8.39 18.01 16.52
N GLN A 100 -9.49 18.69 16.81
CA GLN A 100 -10.26 18.51 18.04
C GLN A 100 -11.46 17.58 17.86
N LYS A 101 -11.74 17.11 16.63
CA LYS A 101 -12.77 16.10 16.39
C LYS A 101 -12.40 14.80 17.08
N PHE A 102 -13.39 14.13 17.65
CA PHE A 102 -13.18 12.80 18.18
C PHE A 102 -13.01 11.79 17.05
N VAL A 103 -12.14 10.80 17.25
CA VAL A 103 -11.84 9.77 16.25
C VAL A 103 -13.09 8.97 15.85
N LYS A 104 -14.04 8.77 16.78
CA LYS A 104 -15.33 8.12 16.50
C LYS A 104 -16.17 8.87 15.47
N ASP A 105 -16.04 10.20 15.39
CA ASP A 105 -16.85 11.10 14.55
C ASP A 105 -16.23 11.33 13.16
N LEU A 106 -15.07 10.72 12.88
CA LEU A 106 -14.37 10.83 11.61
C LEU A 106 -15.07 10.02 10.52
N SER A 107 -15.14 10.60 9.32
CA SER A 107 -15.48 9.89 8.09
C SER A 107 -14.45 8.78 7.77
N GLY A 108 -14.78 7.88 6.85
CA GLY A 108 -13.85 6.84 6.41
C GLY A 108 -12.54 7.41 5.88
N GLY A 109 -12.62 8.45 5.03
CA GLY A 109 -11.45 9.13 4.48
C GLY A 109 -10.61 9.84 5.55
N GLU A 110 -11.24 10.56 6.49
CA GLU A 110 -10.53 11.17 7.62
C GLU A 110 -9.84 10.11 8.49
N ARG A 111 -10.48 8.98 8.72
CA ARG A 111 -9.90 7.89 9.48
C ARG A 111 -8.67 7.28 8.80
N ASN A 112 -8.71 7.11 7.48
CA ASN A 112 -7.55 6.66 6.72
C ASN A 112 -6.38 7.65 6.79
N ARG A 113 -6.63 8.96 6.71
CA ARG A 113 -5.59 9.99 6.91
C ARG A 113 -5.00 9.94 8.32
N LEU A 114 -5.82 9.71 9.34
CA LEU A 114 -5.37 9.54 10.72
C LEU A 114 -4.45 8.33 10.85
N HIS A 115 -4.83 7.18 10.26
CA HIS A 115 -3.98 5.99 10.26
C HIS A 115 -2.64 6.24 9.59
N LEU A 116 -2.65 6.90 8.44
CA LEU A 116 -1.42 7.25 7.74
C LEU A 116 -0.53 8.15 8.59
N ALA A 117 -1.10 9.15 9.25
CA ALA A 117 -0.35 10.03 10.16
C ALA A 117 0.27 9.25 11.32
N LYS A 118 -0.47 8.33 11.95
CA LYS A 118 0.06 7.47 13.03
C LYS A 118 1.21 6.59 12.54
N LEU A 119 1.06 5.97 11.39
CA LEU A 119 2.05 5.07 10.82
C LEU A 119 3.37 5.81 10.53
N LEU A 120 3.27 6.95 9.87
CA LEU A 120 4.46 7.74 9.52
C LEU A 120 5.17 8.30 10.76
N LYS A 121 4.42 8.57 11.85
CA LYS A 121 5.00 8.95 13.14
C LYS A 121 5.87 7.83 13.73
N GLN A 122 5.55 6.56 13.51
CA GLN A 122 6.32 5.43 14.05
C GLN A 122 7.74 5.32 13.50
N GLY A 123 8.09 6.14 12.50
CA GLY A 123 9.44 6.18 11.94
C GLY A 123 9.76 5.03 11.01
N ALA A 124 8.76 4.37 10.43
CA ALA A 124 8.96 3.40 9.37
C ALA A 124 9.78 4.03 8.23
N ASN A 125 10.67 3.24 7.63
CA ASN A 125 11.44 3.67 6.44
C ASN A 125 11.04 2.87 5.18
N VAL A 126 10.18 1.86 5.35
CA VAL A 126 9.52 1.16 4.24
C VAL A 126 8.03 1.05 4.57
N LEU A 127 7.18 1.63 3.72
CA LEU A 127 5.74 1.55 3.82
C LEU A 127 5.19 0.43 2.94
N LEU A 128 4.29 -0.36 3.48
CA LEU A 128 3.49 -1.33 2.76
C LEU A 128 2.04 -0.86 2.81
N LEU A 129 1.48 -0.44 1.66
CA LEU A 129 0.13 0.10 1.54
C LEU A 129 -0.71 -0.85 0.69
N ASP A 130 -1.72 -1.48 1.31
CA ASP A 130 -2.62 -2.42 0.64
C ASP A 130 -3.94 -1.72 0.31
N GLU A 131 -4.19 -1.49 -0.99
CA GLU A 131 -5.37 -0.80 -1.53
C GLU A 131 -5.72 0.51 -0.79
N PRO A 132 -4.73 1.43 -0.62
CA PRO A 132 -4.92 2.61 0.21
C PRO A 132 -5.88 3.63 -0.39
N THR A 133 -6.29 3.45 -1.65
CA THR A 133 -7.18 4.35 -2.40
C THR A 133 -8.67 3.99 -2.24
N ASN A 134 -8.97 2.82 -1.69
CA ASN A 134 -10.36 2.38 -1.53
C ASN A 134 -11.15 3.32 -0.61
N ASP A 135 -12.37 3.66 -1.05
CA ASP A 135 -13.32 4.51 -0.33
C ASP A 135 -12.79 5.92 0.01
N LEU A 136 -11.76 6.41 -0.70
CA LEU A 136 -11.27 7.77 -0.53
C LEU A 136 -12.02 8.77 -1.44
N ASP A 137 -12.34 9.93 -0.87
CA ASP A 137 -12.71 11.10 -1.66
C ASP A 137 -11.47 11.74 -2.34
N VAL A 138 -11.71 12.62 -3.30
CA VAL A 138 -10.64 13.24 -4.11
C VAL A 138 -9.63 14.03 -3.26
N GLU A 139 -10.09 14.70 -2.21
CA GLU A 139 -9.21 15.49 -1.34
C GLU A 139 -8.31 14.58 -0.50
N THR A 140 -8.88 13.50 0.02
CA THR A 140 -8.14 12.48 0.77
C THR A 140 -7.13 11.77 -0.11
N LEU A 141 -7.49 11.45 -1.36
CA LEU A 141 -6.58 10.82 -2.32
C LEU A 141 -5.37 11.73 -2.60
N ARG A 142 -5.59 13.03 -2.81
CA ARG A 142 -4.50 14.01 -2.99
C ARG A 142 -3.60 14.08 -1.77
N ALA A 143 -4.18 14.15 -0.57
CA ALA A 143 -3.39 14.16 0.66
C ALA A 143 -2.55 12.87 0.84
N LEU A 144 -3.07 11.72 0.41
CA LEU A 144 -2.34 10.46 0.38
C LEU A 144 -1.18 10.52 -0.63
N GLU A 145 -1.43 10.99 -1.86
CA GLU A 145 -0.40 11.16 -2.89
C GLU A 145 0.74 12.05 -2.39
N ASP A 146 0.39 13.22 -1.85
CA ASP A 146 1.38 14.17 -1.31
C ASP A 146 2.19 13.56 -0.16
N ALA A 147 1.54 12.81 0.73
CA ALA A 147 2.19 12.16 1.86
C ALA A 147 3.15 11.05 1.42
N VAL A 148 2.76 10.23 0.42
CA VAL A 148 3.61 9.17 -0.13
C VAL A 148 4.80 9.77 -0.89
N GLN A 149 4.59 10.82 -1.68
CA GLN A 149 5.67 11.50 -2.40
C GLN A 149 6.65 12.23 -1.46
N ALA A 150 6.15 12.79 -0.37
CA ALA A 150 6.99 13.46 0.64
C ALA A 150 7.66 12.48 1.61
N PHE A 151 7.33 11.20 1.54
CA PHE A 151 7.90 10.20 2.44
C PHE A 151 9.38 9.97 2.11
N PRO A 152 10.30 10.10 3.09
CA PRO A 152 11.74 10.03 2.84
C PRO A 152 12.28 8.59 2.70
N GLY A 153 11.40 7.59 2.81
CA GLY A 153 11.73 6.17 2.66
C GLY A 153 11.19 5.58 1.36
N SER A 154 11.10 4.26 1.33
CA SER A 154 10.50 3.51 0.22
C SER A 154 9.05 3.17 0.52
N ALA A 155 8.18 3.27 -0.47
CA ALA A 155 6.79 2.81 -0.38
C ALA A 155 6.54 1.70 -1.40
N MET A 156 5.94 0.60 -0.95
CA MET A 156 5.41 -0.44 -1.81
C MET A 156 3.88 -0.42 -1.69
N VAL A 157 3.22 -0.23 -2.83
CA VAL A 157 1.78 -0.02 -2.88
C VAL A 157 1.14 -1.11 -3.72
N ILE A 158 0.09 -1.73 -3.20
CA ILE A 158 -0.84 -2.54 -3.97
C ILE A 158 -2.05 -1.66 -4.23
N SER A 159 -2.38 -1.42 -5.50
CA SER A 159 -3.58 -0.68 -5.88
C SER A 159 -4.09 -1.13 -7.24
N HIS A 160 -5.41 -1.02 -7.42
CA HIS A 160 -6.09 -1.15 -8.71
C HIS A 160 -6.35 0.23 -9.37
N ASP A 161 -6.08 1.31 -8.67
CA ASP A 161 -6.22 2.67 -9.17
C ASP A 161 -5.02 3.05 -10.05
N ARG A 162 -5.21 2.96 -11.37
CA ARG A 162 -4.18 3.24 -12.37
C ARG A 162 -3.72 4.70 -12.32
N TRP A 163 -4.64 5.64 -12.07
CA TRP A 163 -4.32 7.06 -11.97
C TRP A 163 -3.42 7.37 -10.78
N PHE A 164 -3.73 6.74 -9.66
CA PHE A 164 -2.91 6.85 -8.47
C PHE A 164 -1.51 6.28 -8.72
N LEU A 165 -1.42 5.05 -9.26
CA LEU A 165 -0.13 4.42 -9.56
C LEU A 165 0.68 5.23 -10.57
N ASP A 166 0.03 5.82 -11.58
CA ASP A 166 0.71 6.62 -12.59
C ASP A 166 1.36 7.88 -12.02
N ARG A 167 0.80 8.43 -10.95
CA ARG A 167 1.27 9.66 -10.29
C ARG A 167 2.36 9.43 -9.25
N ILE A 168 2.39 8.26 -8.60
CA ILE A 168 3.30 8.00 -7.49
C ILE A 168 4.37 6.96 -7.79
N ALA A 169 4.11 6.03 -8.71
CA ALA A 169 5.03 4.93 -8.96
C ALA A 169 6.25 5.38 -9.76
N THR A 170 7.40 4.96 -9.31
CA THR A 170 8.69 5.05 -10.04
C THR A 170 9.10 3.68 -10.59
N HIS A 171 8.51 2.62 -10.08
CA HIS A 171 8.74 1.24 -10.49
C HIS A 171 7.46 0.44 -10.36
N ILE A 172 7.22 -0.47 -11.29
CA ILE A 172 6.07 -1.37 -11.30
C ILE A 172 6.54 -2.82 -11.16
N LEU A 173 5.99 -3.53 -10.18
CA LEU A 173 6.12 -4.97 -10.05
C LEU A 173 4.82 -5.64 -10.50
N ALA A 174 4.77 -6.11 -11.75
CA ALA A 174 3.57 -6.67 -12.34
C ALA A 174 3.56 -8.20 -12.24
N TYR A 175 2.43 -8.75 -11.81
CA TYR A 175 2.13 -10.18 -11.89
C TYR A 175 1.32 -10.43 -13.15
N GLU A 176 1.91 -11.09 -14.14
CA GLU A 176 1.24 -11.36 -15.41
C GLU A 176 0.46 -12.70 -15.37
N ASP A 177 -0.51 -12.85 -16.28
CA ASP A 177 -1.44 -13.98 -16.29
C ASP A 177 -0.76 -15.35 -16.45
N ASP A 178 0.41 -15.39 -17.09
CA ASP A 178 1.23 -16.61 -17.23
C ASP A 178 2.01 -16.97 -15.97
N GLY A 179 1.89 -16.15 -14.92
CA GLY A 179 2.59 -16.28 -13.65
C GLY A 179 4.02 -15.73 -13.66
N THR A 180 4.42 -15.01 -14.71
CA THR A 180 5.65 -14.22 -14.71
C THR A 180 5.50 -12.99 -13.83
N VAL A 181 6.61 -12.59 -13.21
CA VAL A 181 6.72 -11.33 -12.48
C VAL A 181 7.66 -10.42 -13.26
N VAL A 182 7.14 -9.28 -13.70
CA VAL A 182 7.88 -8.28 -14.46
C VAL A 182 8.19 -7.10 -13.55
N PHE A 183 9.46 -6.71 -13.50
CA PHE A 183 9.90 -5.48 -12.86
C PHE A 183 10.17 -4.45 -13.96
N HIS A 184 9.44 -3.34 -13.90
CA HIS A 184 9.54 -2.23 -14.85
C HIS A 184 9.94 -0.96 -14.09
N GLU A 185 10.94 -0.25 -14.60
CA GLU A 185 11.32 1.09 -14.13
C GLU A 185 10.50 2.12 -14.90
N GLY A 186 9.69 2.87 -14.20
CA GLY A 186 8.75 3.83 -14.77
C GLY A 186 7.40 3.82 -14.08
N ASN A 187 6.48 4.65 -14.58
CA ASN A 187 5.13 4.76 -14.09
C ASN A 187 4.20 3.68 -14.71
N TYR A 188 2.92 3.73 -14.36
CA TYR A 188 1.97 2.73 -14.83
C TYR A 188 1.71 2.83 -16.34
N SER A 189 1.63 4.04 -16.91
CA SER A 189 1.41 4.25 -18.34
C SER A 189 2.58 3.71 -19.17
N GLU A 190 3.81 3.96 -18.74
CA GLU A 190 5.02 3.45 -19.40
C GLU A 190 5.08 1.91 -19.34
N TYR A 191 4.70 1.31 -18.21
CA TYR A 191 4.56 -0.14 -18.10
C TYR A 191 3.51 -0.71 -19.06
N GLU A 192 2.34 -0.05 -19.20
CA GLU A 192 1.31 -0.51 -20.14
C GLU A 192 1.79 -0.44 -21.61
N GLU A 193 2.54 0.59 -21.98
CA GLU A 193 3.13 0.71 -23.31
C GLU A 193 4.14 -0.41 -23.57
N ASP A 194 5.04 -0.67 -22.62
CA ASP A 194 5.99 -1.78 -22.70
C ASP A 194 5.27 -3.13 -22.77
N ARG A 195 4.25 -3.36 -21.97
CA ARG A 195 3.43 -4.57 -22.00
C ARG A 195 2.77 -4.78 -23.35
N ARG A 196 2.20 -3.73 -23.95
CA ARG A 196 1.59 -3.78 -25.30
C ARG A 196 2.63 -4.06 -26.38
N ALA A 197 3.83 -3.51 -26.27
CA ALA A 197 4.93 -3.79 -27.19
C ALA A 197 5.40 -5.25 -27.11
N ARG A 198 5.46 -5.83 -25.90
CA ARG A 198 5.90 -7.22 -25.68
C ARG A 198 4.84 -8.26 -26.07
N LEU A 199 3.57 -8.02 -25.76
CA LEU A 199 2.48 -9.00 -25.93
C LEU A 199 1.64 -8.78 -27.20
N GLY A 200 1.83 -7.66 -27.91
CA GLY A 200 1.06 -7.28 -29.08
C GLY A 200 -0.34 -6.75 -28.74
N ARG A 201 -1.18 -6.54 -29.77
CA ARG A 201 -2.53 -5.96 -29.61
C ARG A 201 -3.49 -6.85 -28.80
N ASP A 202 -3.16 -8.11 -28.59
CA ASP A 202 -3.97 -9.06 -27.82
C ASP A 202 -3.78 -8.94 -26.30
N ALA A 203 -2.89 -8.05 -25.84
CA ALA A 203 -2.61 -7.82 -24.43
C ALA A 203 -3.82 -7.31 -23.62
N ASP A 204 -4.78 -6.68 -24.29
CA ASP A 204 -6.00 -6.11 -23.65
C ASP A 204 -7.18 -7.11 -23.62
N VAL A 205 -7.03 -8.30 -24.23
CA VAL A 205 -8.07 -9.31 -24.23
C VAL A 205 -7.87 -10.23 -23.02
N PRO A 206 -8.84 -10.32 -22.09
CA PRO A 206 -8.73 -11.27 -20.99
C PRO A 206 -8.52 -12.68 -21.53
N SER A 207 -7.35 -13.27 -21.29
CA SER A 207 -7.06 -14.61 -21.78
C SER A 207 -8.00 -15.60 -21.08
N ARG A 208 -8.94 -16.19 -21.83
CA ARG A 208 -9.73 -17.32 -21.37
C ARG A 208 -8.75 -18.45 -21.04
N VAL A 209 -8.63 -18.78 -19.77
CA VAL A 209 -7.87 -19.95 -19.32
C VAL A 209 -8.42 -21.17 -20.05
N LYS A 210 -7.65 -21.70 -20.99
CA LYS A 210 -7.99 -22.96 -21.68
C LYS A 210 -7.86 -24.09 -20.66
N HIS A 211 -8.99 -24.51 -20.09
CA HIS A 211 -9.04 -25.73 -19.28
C HIS A 211 -8.61 -26.92 -20.14
N ARG A 212 -7.49 -27.54 -19.77
CA ARG A 212 -7.07 -28.82 -20.34
C ARG A 212 -8.08 -29.88 -19.84
N LYS A 213 -8.88 -30.45 -20.76
CA LYS A 213 -9.76 -31.57 -20.43
C LYS A 213 -8.90 -32.69 -19.85
N LEU A 214 -9.23 -33.14 -18.65
CA LEU A 214 -8.71 -34.39 -18.08
C LEU A 214 -9.31 -35.52 -18.89
N MET A 215 -8.46 -36.32 -19.49
CA MET A 215 -8.82 -37.67 -19.97
C MET A 215 -8.76 -38.66 -18.82
#